data_4cea2727fd762b7c9fd2fcae365a75a4
#
_entry.id   4cea2727fd762b7c9fd2fcae365a75a4
#
_cell.length_a   1.000
_cell.length_b   1.000
_cell.length_c   1.000
_cell.angle_alpha   90.00
_cell.angle_beta   90.00
_cell.angle_gamma   90.00
#
_symmetry.space_group_name_H-M   'P 1'
#
loop_
_entity.id
_entity.type
_entity.pdbx_description
1 polymer ?
#
loop_
_entity_poly.entity_id
_entity_poly.type
_entity_poly.pdbx_seq_one_letter_code
_entity_poly.pdbx_strand_id
1 'polypeptide(L)'
;MGNGQSVAATQPEPTEKVLVVAATDALPFYQNVVHAYICPTNYAKQPVRYLAFYYDKAVQPVIARVRDQYDRVPWTTSEMNRLLQSGDPKDQLLGEVMRKAFDLNWGDGAQELKVFILSGPDEPDTEMLDGSVPMGHRGGHPNPIQHYQYTTLEKLRSASSTYDL
;
A
#
# COMPACT_ATOMS: atom_id res chain seq x y z
N MET A 1 -3.91 -5.47 -33.34
CA MET A 1 -3.89 -5.51 -32.88
C MET A 1 -3.93 -5.86 -32.10
N GLY A 2 -3.83 -5.98 -31.89
CA GLY A 2 -3.74 -6.24 -31.25
C GLY A 2 -3.62 -6.53 -30.37
N ASN A 3 -3.22 -6.66 -30.21
CA ASN A 3 -3.11 -6.85 -29.35
C ASN A 3 -3.06 -6.64 -28.29
N GLY A 4 -2.73 -6.52 -28.26
CA GLY A 4 -2.32 -6.23 -27.31
C GLY A 4 -3.08 -5.83 -26.38
N GLN A 5 -3.44 -5.55 -26.48
CA GLN A 5 -4.09 -5.23 -25.73
C GLN A 5 -4.64 -5.89 -24.95
N SER A 6 -4.77 -6.28 -25.18
CA SER A 6 -5.44 -6.89 -24.56
C SER A 6 -5.18 -7.06 -23.42
N VAL A 7 -4.62 -6.95 -23.32
CA VAL A 7 -4.24 -7.22 -22.35
C VAL A 7 -4.65 -6.64 -21.36
N ALA A 8 -4.50 -6.05 -21.48
CA ALA A 8 -4.71 -5.49 -20.57
C ALA A 8 -5.80 -5.59 -20.08
N ALA A 9 -6.22 -5.60 -20.63
CA ALA A 9 -7.30 -5.60 -20.24
C ALA A 9 -7.59 -6.36 -19.37
N THR A 10 -7.12 -6.85 -19.21
CA THR A 10 -7.47 -7.73 -18.63
C THR A 10 -7.62 -7.66 -17.35
N GLN A 11 -7.47 -7.13 -16.82
CA GLN A 11 -7.64 -7.23 -15.64
C GLN A 11 -8.19 -6.41 -14.95
N PRO A 12 -8.91 -6.42 -14.88
CA PRO A 12 -9.61 -5.77 -14.14
C PRO A 12 -9.71 -6.24 -12.96
N GLU A 13 -9.66 -5.85 -12.32
CA GLU A 13 -9.81 -6.06 -11.22
C GLU A 13 -11.00 -5.93 -10.89
N PRO A 14 -11.51 -6.80 -10.92
CA PRO A 14 -12.75 -6.72 -10.63
C PRO A 14 -12.93 -6.15 -9.41
N THR A 15 -12.41 -6.38 -8.72
CA THR A 15 -12.84 -6.11 -7.66
C THR A 15 -12.05 -5.29 -7.01
N GLU A 16 -12.37 -4.83 -6.22
CA GLU A 16 -11.81 -3.91 -5.36
C GLU A 16 -10.94 -4.63 -4.39
N LYS A 17 -9.95 -5.33 -4.93
CA LYS A 17 -9.00 -6.06 -4.11
C LYS A 17 -8.18 -5.10 -3.26
N VAL A 18 -8.09 -5.43 -1.99
CA VAL A 18 -7.39 -4.61 -0.99
C VAL A 18 -6.23 -5.41 -0.41
N LEU A 19 -5.09 -4.77 -0.29
CA LEU A 19 -3.97 -5.29 0.47
C LEU A 19 -4.02 -4.66 1.86
N VAL A 20 -4.22 -5.46 2.90
CA VAL A 20 -4.15 -5.00 4.28
C VAL A 20 -2.74 -5.27 4.79
N VAL A 21 -2.06 -4.24 5.26
CA VAL A 21 -0.68 -4.37 5.73
C VAL A 21 -0.58 -4.10 7.22
N ALA A 22 0.28 -4.85 7.91
CA ALA A 22 0.61 -4.55 9.29
C ALA A 22 1.42 -3.24 9.29
N ALA A 23 0.98 -2.26 10.06
CA ALA A 23 1.38 -0.89 9.80
C ALA A 23 1.79 -0.10 11.04
N THR A 24 2.49 -0.73 11.96
CA THR A 24 2.96 -0.02 13.16
C THR A 24 3.72 1.25 12.80
N ASP A 25 4.60 1.17 11.82
CA ASP A 25 5.34 2.33 11.34
C ASP A 25 4.78 2.91 10.06
N ALA A 26 4.15 2.07 9.25
CA ALA A 26 3.71 2.46 7.92
C ALA A 26 2.54 3.45 7.94
N LEU A 27 1.63 3.32 8.91
CA LEU A 27 0.50 4.25 8.98
C LEU A 27 0.95 5.66 9.34
N PRO A 28 1.77 5.87 10.38
CA PRO A 28 2.30 7.21 10.65
C PRO A 28 3.10 7.77 9.47
N PHE A 29 3.88 6.94 8.78
CA PHE A 29 4.61 7.37 7.59
C PHE A 29 3.65 7.86 6.51
N TYR A 30 2.60 7.10 6.24
CA TYR A 30 1.57 7.47 5.26
C TYR A 30 0.87 8.76 5.65
N GLN A 31 0.51 8.92 6.92
CA GLN A 31 -0.27 10.07 7.36
C GLN A 31 0.56 11.35 7.49
N ASN A 32 1.81 11.23 7.90
CA ASN A 32 2.59 12.38 8.33
C ASN A 32 3.79 12.71 7.45
N VAL A 33 4.22 11.80 6.58
CA VAL A 33 5.44 11.99 5.80
C VAL A 33 5.12 12.07 4.32
N VAL A 34 4.64 10.98 3.74
CA VAL A 34 4.30 10.96 2.31
C VAL A 34 3.30 9.82 2.07
N HIS A 35 2.40 10.01 1.11
CA HIS A 35 1.35 9.04 0.83
C HIS A 35 1.90 7.89 0.00
N ALA A 36 2.59 6.99 0.67
CA ALA A 36 3.22 5.82 0.05
C ALA A 36 3.36 4.68 1.06
N TYR A 37 3.51 3.47 0.54
CA TYR A 37 3.86 2.31 1.34
C TYR A 37 5.07 1.64 0.71
N ILE A 38 6.06 1.32 1.54
CA ILE A 38 7.33 0.77 1.09
C ILE A 38 7.53 -0.56 1.81
N CYS A 39 7.84 -1.61 1.05
CA CYS A 39 7.98 -2.95 1.61
C CYS A 39 9.03 -3.76 0.84
N PRO A 40 9.43 -4.93 1.38
CA PRO A 40 10.33 -5.82 0.66
C PRO A 40 9.75 -6.26 -0.68
N THR A 41 10.61 -6.56 -1.63
CA THR A 41 10.21 -6.91 -3.00
C THR A 41 9.42 -8.22 -3.07
N ASN A 42 9.55 -9.09 -2.07
CA ASN A 42 8.82 -10.36 -2.05
C ASN A 42 7.44 -10.26 -1.40
N TYR A 43 7.03 -9.06 -0.94
CA TYR A 43 5.70 -8.86 -0.39
C TYR A 43 4.70 -8.57 -1.48
N ALA A 44 3.46 -8.97 -1.26
CA ALA A 44 2.31 -8.45 -2.02
C ALA A 44 2.48 -8.57 -3.52
N LYS A 45 2.63 -9.79 -3.99
CA LYS A 45 2.92 -10.03 -5.41
C LYS A 45 1.69 -9.91 -6.31
N GLN A 46 0.48 -9.95 -5.76
CA GLN A 46 -0.73 -9.81 -6.54
C GLN A 46 -1.06 -8.34 -6.76
N PRO A 47 -1.60 -7.97 -7.92
CA PRO A 47 -2.03 -6.60 -8.12
C PRO A 47 -3.22 -6.27 -7.22
N VAL A 48 -3.26 -5.07 -6.70
CA VAL A 48 -4.34 -4.60 -5.83
C VAL A 48 -4.77 -3.20 -6.23
N ARG A 49 -6.00 -2.85 -5.92
CA ARG A 49 -6.52 -1.52 -6.19
C ARG A 49 -6.40 -0.61 -4.98
N TYR A 50 -6.50 -1.18 -3.80
CA TYR A 50 -6.49 -0.41 -2.55
C TYR A 50 -5.51 -0.98 -1.57
N LEU A 51 -5.10 -0.16 -0.61
CA LEU A 51 -4.23 -0.56 0.48
C LEU A 51 -4.83 -0.03 1.78
N ALA A 52 -4.94 -0.92 2.77
CA ALA A 52 -5.48 -0.59 4.08
C ALA A 52 -4.42 -0.88 5.14
N PHE A 53 -4.59 -0.26 6.29
CA PHE A 53 -3.58 -0.32 7.35
C PHE A 53 -4.16 -0.99 8.59
N TYR A 54 -3.53 -2.07 9.03
CA TYR A 54 -3.82 -2.70 10.30
C TYR A 54 -2.91 -2.06 11.34
N TYR A 55 -3.49 -1.33 12.26
CA TYR A 55 -2.74 -0.54 13.23
C TYR A 55 -3.52 -0.54 14.54
N ASP A 56 -2.82 -0.70 15.65
CA ASP A 56 -3.46 -0.68 16.98
C ASP A 56 -4.61 -1.70 17.05
N LYS A 57 -4.34 -2.92 16.60
CA LYS A 57 -5.26 -4.07 16.69
C LYS A 57 -6.55 -3.89 15.89
N ALA A 58 -6.53 -3.10 14.83
CA ALA A 58 -7.69 -2.92 13.98
C ALA A 58 -7.27 -2.49 12.57
N VAL A 59 -8.06 -2.87 11.56
CA VAL A 59 -7.91 -2.27 10.24
C VAL A 59 -8.51 -0.88 10.33
N GLN A 60 -7.72 0.12 10.01
CA GLN A 60 -8.15 1.51 10.13
C GLN A 60 -9.13 1.89 9.03
N PRO A 61 -9.98 2.90 9.25
CA PRO A 61 -11.02 3.25 8.28
C PRO A 61 -10.50 3.76 6.95
N VAL A 62 -9.30 4.31 6.88
CA VAL A 62 -8.79 4.89 5.65
C VAL A 62 -8.30 3.78 4.71
N ILE A 63 -8.84 3.77 3.50
CA ILE A 63 -8.48 2.78 2.48
C ILE A 63 -7.93 3.56 1.30
N ALA A 64 -6.62 3.57 1.15
CA ALA A 64 -5.96 4.36 0.13
C ALA A 64 -6.07 3.70 -1.24
N ARG A 65 -6.23 4.52 -2.29
CA ARG A 65 -6.18 4.02 -3.65
C ARG A 65 -4.73 3.86 -4.08
N VAL A 66 -4.40 2.72 -4.65
CA VAL A 66 -3.07 2.50 -5.23
C VAL A 66 -3.03 3.18 -6.59
N ARG A 67 -2.20 4.20 -6.72
CA ARG A 67 -2.08 4.96 -7.96
C ARG A 67 -1.00 4.43 -8.86
N ASP A 68 0.14 4.05 -8.28
CA ASP A 68 1.23 3.43 -9.01
C ASP A 68 1.90 2.41 -8.10
N GLN A 69 2.49 1.39 -8.70
CA GLN A 69 3.21 0.37 -7.97
C GLN A 69 4.53 0.10 -8.69
N TYR A 70 5.61 0.17 -7.97
CA TYR A 70 6.94 -0.09 -8.49
C TYR A 70 7.50 -1.31 -7.76
N ASP A 71 7.71 -2.40 -8.47
CA ASP A 71 8.01 -3.68 -7.84
C ASP A 71 9.46 -3.83 -7.40
N ARG A 72 10.39 -3.13 -8.07
CA ARG A 72 11.80 -3.24 -7.74
C ARG A 72 12.47 -1.90 -7.95
N VAL A 73 12.53 -1.12 -6.91
CA VAL A 73 13.19 0.18 -6.96
C VAL A 73 14.57 0.03 -6.35
N PRO A 74 15.64 0.31 -7.11
CA PRO A 74 16.98 0.32 -6.53
C PRO A 74 17.03 1.34 -5.39
N TRP A 75 17.33 0.87 -4.19
CA TRP A 75 17.22 1.72 -3.00
C TRP A 75 18.55 2.40 -2.73
N THR A 76 18.93 3.34 -3.62
CA THR A 76 20.21 4.05 -3.58
C THR A 76 19.99 5.54 -3.76
N THR A 77 20.92 6.33 -3.25
CA THR A 77 20.88 7.78 -3.46
C THR A 77 21.08 8.13 -4.94
N SER A 78 21.85 7.30 -5.66
CA SER A 78 22.05 7.49 -7.10
C SER A 78 20.73 7.39 -7.86
N GLU A 79 19.94 6.36 -7.57
CA GLU A 79 18.62 6.20 -8.21
C GLU A 79 17.67 7.33 -7.80
N MET A 80 17.68 7.69 -6.52
CA MET A 80 16.87 8.82 -6.04
C MET A 80 17.18 10.10 -6.82
N ASN A 81 18.46 10.41 -6.96
CA ASN A 81 18.86 11.62 -7.66
C ASN A 81 18.49 11.58 -9.14
N ARG A 82 18.63 10.41 -9.77
CA ARG A 82 18.22 10.24 -11.17
C ARG A 82 16.75 10.53 -11.35
N LEU A 83 15.92 9.99 -10.45
CA LEU A 83 14.47 10.20 -10.50
C LEU A 83 14.10 11.65 -10.25
N LEU A 84 14.73 12.30 -9.28
CA LEU A 84 14.44 13.70 -8.97
C LEU A 84 14.81 14.63 -10.12
N GLN A 85 15.79 14.25 -10.92
CA GLN A 85 16.25 15.06 -12.06
C GLN A 85 15.53 14.69 -13.36
N SER A 86 14.67 13.68 -13.33
CA SER A 86 13.91 13.28 -14.51
C SER A 86 12.88 14.35 -14.86
N GLY A 87 12.56 14.48 -16.12
CA GLY A 87 11.48 15.36 -16.56
C GLY A 87 10.10 14.78 -16.39
N ASP A 88 9.98 13.52 -15.97
CA ASP A 88 8.71 12.85 -15.81
C ASP A 88 8.17 13.09 -14.39
N PRO A 89 6.95 13.65 -14.26
CA PRO A 89 6.36 13.88 -12.93
C PRO A 89 6.23 12.62 -12.08
N LYS A 90 6.00 11.46 -12.67
CA LYS A 90 5.91 10.21 -11.91
C LYS A 90 7.27 9.81 -11.34
N ASP A 91 8.34 9.98 -12.12
CA ASP A 91 9.68 9.74 -11.64
C ASP A 91 10.04 10.69 -10.50
N GLN A 92 9.70 11.96 -10.65
CA GLN A 92 9.97 12.96 -9.63
C GLN A 92 9.24 12.64 -8.33
N LEU A 93 8.00 12.18 -8.42
CA LEU A 93 7.23 11.80 -7.23
C LEU A 93 7.87 10.59 -6.54
N LEU A 94 8.28 9.57 -7.28
CA LEU A 94 8.97 8.43 -6.70
C LEU A 94 10.28 8.86 -6.04
N GLY A 95 11.04 9.73 -6.69
CA GLY A 95 12.27 10.26 -6.11
C GLY A 95 12.02 11.02 -4.82
N GLU A 96 10.92 11.78 -4.74
CA GLU A 96 10.54 12.51 -3.54
C GLU A 96 10.17 11.55 -2.40
N VAL A 97 9.45 10.48 -2.71
CA VAL A 97 9.14 9.44 -1.72
C VAL A 97 10.44 8.86 -1.17
N MET A 98 11.39 8.52 -2.05
CA MET A 98 12.68 7.99 -1.64
C MET A 98 13.43 8.98 -0.75
N ARG A 99 13.45 10.26 -1.13
CA ARG A 99 14.16 11.28 -0.36
C ARG A 99 13.61 11.36 1.07
N LYS A 100 12.30 11.40 1.21
CA LYS A 100 11.68 11.44 2.54
C LYS A 100 11.94 10.18 3.34
N ALA A 101 11.94 9.04 2.67
CA ALA A 101 12.23 7.77 3.33
C ALA A 101 13.70 7.71 3.78
N PHE A 102 14.63 8.15 2.93
CA PHE A 102 16.04 8.18 3.32
C PHE A 102 16.28 9.10 4.51
N ASP A 103 15.58 10.24 4.58
CA ASP A 103 15.72 11.15 5.72
C ASP A 103 15.35 10.48 7.06
N LEU A 104 14.52 9.44 7.00
CA LEU A 104 14.10 8.68 8.18
C LEU A 104 14.83 7.35 8.30
N ASN A 105 15.84 7.11 7.48
CA ASN A 105 16.55 5.83 7.40
C ASN A 105 15.62 4.65 7.10
N TRP A 106 14.53 4.90 6.41
CA TRP A 106 13.57 3.87 6.05
C TRP A 106 14.15 2.99 4.96
N GLY A 107 14.16 1.68 5.19
CA GLY A 107 14.73 0.74 4.22
C GLY A 107 16.25 0.69 4.25
N ASP A 108 16.87 1.19 5.31
CA ASP A 108 18.32 1.21 5.43
C ASP A 108 18.90 -0.18 5.23
N GLY A 109 19.90 -0.29 4.37
CA GLY A 109 20.54 -1.56 4.06
C GLY A 109 19.87 -2.39 2.98
N ALA A 110 18.69 -2.01 2.51
CA ALA A 110 18.04 -2.73 1.43
C ALA A 110 18.69 -2.41 0.09
N GLN A 111 18.72 -3.40 -0.81
CA GLN A 111 19.21 -3.18 -2.17
C GLN A 111 18.10 -2.70 -3.08
N GLU A 112 16.94 -3.31 -2.96
CA GLU A 112 15.75 -2.95 -3.74
C GLU A 112 14.53 -3.02 -2.83
N LEU A 113 13.56 -2.16 -3.07
CA LEU A 113 12.29 -2.18 -2.33
C LEU A 113 11.12 -2.00 -3.30
N LYS A 114 9.95 -2.42 -2.85
CA LYS A 114 8.69 -2.20 -3.56
C LYS A 114 8.04 -0.94 -3.00
N VAL A 115 7.52 -0.10 -3.88
CA VAL A 115 6.89 1.16 -3.48
C VAL A 115 5.49 1.24 -4.09
N PHE A 116 4.51 1.49 -3.24
CA PHE A 116 3.14 1.82 -3.66
C PHE A 116 2.94 3.32 -3.48
N ILE A 117 2.54 3.99 -4.55
CA ILE A 117 2.14 5.40 -4.48
C ILE A 117 0.64 5.42 -4.23
N LEU A 118 0.23 6.12 -3.19
CA LEU A 118 -1.14 6.04 -2.67
C LEU A 118 -1.83 7.40 -2.74
N SER A 119 -3.16 7.37 -2.76
CA SER A 119 -3.95 8.57 -2.57
C SER A 119 -3.87 9.00 -1.11
N GLY A 120 -3.96 10.31 -0.86
CA GLY A 120 -3.95 10.84 0.49
C GLY A 120 -5.31 10.68 1.18
N PRO A 121 -5.34 10.81 2.52
CA PRO A 121 -6.59 10.58 3.28
C PRO A 121 -7.74 11.49 2.87
N ASP A 122 -7.44 12.69 2.38
CA ASP A 122 -8.47 13.66 2.04
C ASP A 122 -8.79 13.69 0.55
N GLU A 123 -8.22 12.80 -0.23
CA GLU A 123 -8.43 12.81 -1.69
C GLU A 123 -9.67 12.00 -2.06
N PRO A 124 -10.36 12.40 -3.15
CA PRO A 124 -11.68 11.81 -3.46
C PRO A 124 -11.64 10.33 -3.79
N ASP A 125 -10.52 9.80 -4.28
CA ASP A 125 -10.42 8.38 -4.62
C ASP A 125 -9.98 7.50 -3.43
N THR A 126 -9.81 8.08 -2.25
CA THR A 126 -9.60 7.34 -1.01
C THR A 126 -10.96 6.95 -0.44
N GLU A 127 -11.11 5.67 -0.09
CA GLU A 127 -12.33 5.17 0.51
C GLU A 127 -12.24 5.26 2.03
N MET A 128 -13.38 5.48 2.68
CA MET A 128 -13.43 5.51 4.14
C MET A 128 -14.47 4.51 4.61
N LEU A 129 -14.06 3.66 5.53
CA LEU A 129 -15.03 2.78 6.20
C LEU A 129 -15.80 3.56 7.26
N ASP A 130 -16.96 3.04 7.66
CA ASP A 130 -17.74 3.67 8.72
C ASP A 130 -17.03 3.59 10.08
N GLY A 131 -16.16 2.61 10.26
CA GLY A 131 -15.38 2.44 11.46
C GLY A 131 -14.25 1.46 11.21
N SER A 132 -13.39 1.27 12.20
CA SER A 132 -12.31 0.30 12.08
C SER A 132 -12.83 -1.11 12.17
N VAL A 133 -12.08 -2.07 11.60
CA VAL A 133 -12.38 -3.50 11.70
C VAL A 133 -11.47 -4.10 12.75
N PRO A 134 -12.00 -4.45 13.93
CA PRO A 134 -11.14 -4.88 15.03
C PRO A 134 -10.56 -6.28 14.82
N MET A 135 -9.46 -6.55 15.51
CA MET A 135 -8.89 -7.88 15.57
C MET A 135 -9.89 -8.82 16.20
N GLY A 136 -10.18 -9.93 15.51
CA GLY A 136 -11.13 -10.91 16.02
C GLY A 136 -10.48 -11.89 16.99
N HIS A 137 -11.31 -12.46 17.85
CA HIS A 137 -10.91 -13.52 18.75
C HIS A 137 -11.91 -14.68 18.63
N ARG A 138 -11.37 -15.91 18.59
CA ARG A 138 -12.21 -17.10 18.60
C ARG A 138 -11.61 -18.07 19.58
N GLY A 139 -12.39 -18.44 20.61
CA GLY A 139 -11.90 -19.36 21.62
C GLY A 139 -10.63 -18.90 22.31
N GLY A 140 -10.49 -17.59 22.51
CA GLY A 140 -9.31 -17.02 23.11
C GLY A 140 -8.13 -16.83 22.18
N HIS A 141 -8.32 -17.10 20.88
CA HIS A 141 -7.25 -16.95 19.88
C HIS A 141 -7.44 -15.67 19.08
N PRO A 142 -6.52 -14.72 19.16
CA PRO A 142 -6.59 -13.51 18.35
C PRO A 142 -6.24 -13.80 16.90
N ASN A 143 -6.80 -13.01 16.00
CA ASN A 143 -6.50 -13.08 14.58
C ASN A 143 -5.93 -11.76 14.06
N PRO A 144 -4.68 -11.43 14.41
CA PRO A 144 -4.09 -10.20 13.91
C PRO A 144 -3.69 -10.34 12.45
N ILE A 145 -3.56 -9.20 11.76
CA ILE A 145 -2.92 -9.17 10.46
C ILE A 145 -1.41 -9.09 10.74
N GLN A 146 -0.69 -10.16 10.39
CA GLN A 146 0.74 -10.17 10.59
C GLN A 146 1.43 -9.69 9.34
N HIS A 147 2.10 -9.41 8.74
CA HIS A 147 2.72 -8.89 7.53
C HIS A 147 1.70 -8.26 6.59
N TYR A 148 0.89 -9.06 5.90
CA TYR A 148 -0.14 -8.54 5.02
C TYR A 148 -1.19 -9.63 4.75
N GLN A 149 -2.35 -9.19 4.25
CA GLN A 149 -3.43 -10.09 3.87
C GLN A 149 -4.23 -9.46 2.75
N TYR A 150 -4.67 -10.26 1.78
CA TYR A 150 -5.57 -9.78 0.74
C TYR A 150 -7.01 -9.92 1.18
N THR A 151 -7.83 -8.95 0.82
CA THR A 151 -9.28 -8.99 1.03
C THR A 151 -9.95 -8.17 -0.07
N THR A 152 -11.20 -7.79 0.11
CA THR A 152 -11.91 -6.91 -0.82
C THR A 152 -12.54 -5.76 -0.05
N LEU A 153 -12.83 -4.69 -0.76
CA LEU A 153 -13.50 -3.54 -0.15
C LEU A 153 -14.87 -3.94 0.40
N GLU A 154 -15.57 -4.82 -0.31
CA GLU A 154 -16.86 -5.32 0.15
C GLU A 154 -16.76 -6.04 1.49
N LYS A 155 -15.79 -6.93 1.63
CA LYS A 155 -15.59 -7.64 2.89
C LYS A 155 -15.23 -6.68 4.02
N LEU A 156 -14.39 -5.70 3.75
CA LEU A 156 -14.04 -4.70 4.76
C LEU A 156 -15.27 -3.93 5.23
N ARG A 157 -16.15 -3.56 4.30
CA ARG A 157 -17.35 -2.80 4.63
C ARG A 157 -18.34 -3.59 5.47
N SER A 158 -18.37 -4.91 5.33
CA SER A 158 -19.32 -5.75 6.04
C SER A 158 -18.71 -6.52 7.21
N ALA A 159 -17.40 -6.41 7.42
CA ALA A 159 -16.71 -7.20 8.42
C ALA A 159 -16.99 -6.71 9.83
N SER A 160 -17.20 -7.64 10.76
CA SER A 160 -17.26 -7.33 12.18
C SER A 160 -15.90 -7.47 12.85
N SER A 161 -15.00 -8.28 12.28
CA SER A 161 -13.64 -8.45 12.77
C SER A 161 -12.74 -8.99 11.67
N THR A 162 -11.45 -9.12 11.99
CA THR A 162 -10.47 -9.64 11.03
C THR A 162 -10.76 -11.08 10.59
N TYR A 163 -11.58 -11.83 11.34
CA TYR A 163 -11.97 -13.17 10.91
C TYR A 163 -12.87 -13.13 9.66
N ASP A 164 -13.46 -12.01 9.35
CA ASP A 164 -14.36 -11.88 8.20
C ASP A 164 -13.66 -11.47 6.90
N LEU A 165 -12.36 -11.32 6.91
CA LEU A 165 -11.60 -10.81 5.76
C LEU A 165 -11.02 -11.91 4.89
#